data_d2efd56b920006f62515eadc21a7792a
#
_entry.id   d2efd56b920006f62515eadc21a7792a
#
_cell.length_a   1.000
_cell.length_b   1.000
_cell.length_c   1.000
_cell.angle_alpha   90.00
_cell.angle_beta   90.00
_cell.angle_gamma   90.00
#
_symmetry.space_group_name_H-M   'P 1'
#
loop_
_entity.id
_entity.type
_entity.pdbx_description
1 polymer ?
#
loop_
_entity_poly.entity_id
_entity_poly.type
_entity_poly.pdbx_seq_one_letter_code
_entity_poly.pdbx_strand_id
1 'polypeptide(L)'
;MLGGEVFPIHRLDKNVGGVMIYARTKQAAAALSKAVQEGTMVKEYVAMVHGTPTESGDWSDLLFKDSSKNKVFVVKKERKGVKKARLEFKTIRSGEDSLVRIRLHTGRSHQIRVQFSSRGFPLVGDHKYGSRDDKKEPMLFSCCITFPWKGEDKRFEALPDWADK
;
A
#
# COMPACT_ATOMS: atom_id res chain seq x y z
N MET A 1 3.46 23.69 -16.71
CA MET A 1 2.20 22.94 -16.68
C MET A 1 2.22 21.88 -17.78
N LEU A 2 1.96 20.61 -17.44
CA LEU A 2 1.73 19.58 -18.45
C LEU A 2 0.29 19.78 -18.97
N GLY A 3 0.14 20.37 -20.15
CA GLY A 3 -1.17 20.48 -20.81
C GLY A 3 -1.63 19.14 -21.33
N GLY A 4 -2.90 18.79 -21.17
CA GLY A 4 -3.52 17.59 -21.69
C GLY A 4 -4.23 16.73 -20.64
N GLU A 5 -5.04 15.79 -21.11
CA GLU A 5 -5.76 14.82 -20.28
C GLU A 5 -4.78 13.80 -19.68
N VAL A 6 -4.94 13.47 -18.39
CA VAL A 6 -4.16 12.45 -17.68
C VAL A 6 -5.09 11.41 -17.08
N PHE A 7 -4.68 10.15 -17.14
CA PHE A 7 -5.46 9.00 -16.67
C PHE A 7 -4.76 8.39 -15.47
N PRO A 8 -5.36 8.42 -14.26
CA PRO A 8 -4.80 7.73 -13.11
C PRO A 8 -4.91 6.21 -13.29
N ILE A 9 -3.83 5.50 -13.05
CA ILE A 9 -3.77 4.02 -13.19
C ILE A 9 -4.13 3.33 -11.89
N HIS A 10 -3.75 3.92 -10.78
CA HIS A 10 -4.05 3.47 -9.44
C HIS A 10 -4.24 4.68 -8.51
N ARG A 11 -4.57 4.42 -7.28
CA ARG A 11 -4.82 5.46 -6.28
C ARG A 11 -4.10 5.12 -4.97
N LEU A 12 -3.74 6.14 -4.24
CA LEU A 12 -3.30 6.06 -2.85
C LEU A 12 -4.47 6.40 -1.91
N ASP A 13 -4.40 5.95 -0.66
CA ASP A 13 -5.31 6.42 0.37
C ASP A 13 -5.10 7.92 0.60
N LYS A 14 -6.15 8.62 1.05
CA LYS A 14 -6.03 10.02 1.48
C LYS A 14 -4.91 10.11 2.53
N ASN A 15 -4.05 11.08 2.44
CA ASN A 15 -2.92 11.30 3.35
C ASN A 15 -1.75 10.27 3.21
N VAL A 16 -1.72 9.50 2.13
CA VAL A 16 -0.56 8.66 1.77
C VAL A 16 0.12 9.28 0.57
N GLY A 17 1.40 9.62 0.71
CA GLY A 17 2.24 10.14 -0.37
C GLY A 17 2.97 9.05 -1.13
N GLY A 18 3.73 9.47 -2.15
CA GLY A 18 4.66 8.61 -2.85
C GLY A 18 4.48 8.54 -4.36
N VAL A 19 5.10 7.52 -4.95
CA VAL A 19 5.10 7.29 -6.39
C VAL A 19 3.71 6.89 -6.87
N MET A 20 3.23 7.61 -7.89
CA MET A 20 1.98 7.31 -8.62
C MET A 20 2.22 7.35 -10.12
N ILE A 21 1.54 6.47 -10.85
CA ILE A 21 1.60 6.40 -12.31
C ILE A 21 0.33 6.98 -12.93
N TYR A 22 0.53 7.89 -13.86
CA TYR A 22 -0.51 8.47 -14.72
C TYR A 22 -0.17 8.21 -16.18
N ALA A 23 -1.14 7.80 -16.95
CA ALA A 23 -1.00 7.70 -18.40
C ALA A 23 -1.39 9.03 -19.07
N ARG A 24 -0.73 9.38 -20.17
CA ARG A 24 -1.02 10.58 -20.96
C ARG A 24 -1.88 10.28 -22.22
N THR A 25 -2.16 9.01 -22.47
CA THR A 25 -2.99 8.57 -23.60
C THR A 25 -3.90 7.42 -23.16
N LYS A 26 -5.04 7.27 -23.79
CA LYS A 26 -5.97 6.15 -23.56
C LYS A 26 -5.30 4.79 -23.79
N GLN A 27 -4.45 4.70 -24.80
CA GLN A 27 -3.70 3.47 -25.13
C GLN A 27 -2.73 3.09 -24.00
N ALA A 28 -1.97 4.06 -23.48
CA ALA A 28 -1.09 3.84 -22.34
C ALA A 28 -1.89 3.47 -21.08
N ALA A 29 -3.03 4.13 -20.85
CA ALA A 29 -3.90 3.80 -19.72
C ALA A 29 -4.43 2.37 -19.80
N ALA A 30 -4.86 1.90 -20.96
CA ALA A 30 -5.30 0.52 -21.17
C ALA A 30 -4.18 -0.49 -20.88
N ALA A 31 -2.98 -0.27 -21.42
CA ALA A 31 -1.83 -1.15 -21.20
C ALA A 31 -1.41 -1.23 -19.73
N LEU A 32 -1.34 -0.09 -19.04
CA LEU A 32 -0.97 -0.05 -17.62
C LEU A 32 -2.07 -0.62 -16.71
N SER A 33 -3.35 -0.40 -17.03
CA SER A 33 -4.47 -1.00 -16.32
C SER A 33 -4.46 -2.53 -16.45
N LYS A 34 -4.10 -3.05 -17.62
CA LYS A 34 -3.90 -4.48 -17.85
C LYS A 34 -2.77 -5.02 -16.97
N ALA A 35 -1.63 -4.33 -16.88
CA ALA A 35 -0.52 -4.71 -15.99
C ALA A 35 -0.93 -4.76 -14.50
N VAL A 36 -1.83 -3.86 -14.06
CA VAL A 36 -2.41 -3.92 -12.72
C VAL A 36 -3.30 -5.15 -12.54
N GLN A 37 -4.17 -5.45 -13.52
CA GLN A 37 -5.10 -6.59 -13.46
C GLN A 37 -4.38 -7.93 -13.50
N GLU A 38 -3.32 -8.04 -14.29
CA GLU A 38 -2.49 -9.26 -14.43
C GLU A 38 -1.47 -9.42 -13.30
N GLY A 39 -1.36 -8.43 -12.40
CA GLY A 39 -0.42 -8.47 -11.28
C GLY A 39 1.05 -8.28 -11.67
N THR A 40 1.30 -7.83 -12.91
CA THR A 40 2.67 -7.55 -13.38
C THR A 40 3.17 -6.16 -12.95
N MET A 41 2.28 -5.29 -12.50
CA MET A 41 2.66 -4.04 -11.84
C MET A 41 2.96 -4.29 -10.37
N VAL A 42 4.23 -4.24 -9.99
CA VAL A 42 4.70 -4.39 -8.62
C VAL A 42 4.64 -3.04 -7.90
N LYS A 43 4.00 -3.02 -6.74
CA LYS A 43 3.89 -1.83 -5.87
C LYS A 43 4.52 -2.13 -4.52
N GLU A 44 5.47 -1.30 -4.14
CA GLU A 44 6.13 -1.41 -2.84
C GLU A 44 5.91 -0.13 -2.02
N TYR A 45 5.82 -0.33 -0.72
CA TYR A 45 5.59 0.71 0.26
C TYR A 45 6.64 0.63 1.36
N VAL A 46 6.90 1.75 2.01
CA VAL A 46 7.55 1.78 3.33
C VAL A 46 6.54 2.28 4.35
N ALA A 47 6.58 1.71 5.54
CA ALA A 47 5.74 2.12 6.66
C ALA A 47 6.53 2.09 7.96
N MET A 48 6.19 2.99 8.88
CA MET A 48 6.60 2.92 10.27
C MET A 48 5.46 2.29 11.06
N VAL A 49 5.74 1.22 11.79
CA VAL A 49 4.75 0.48 12.58
C VAL A 49 5.17 0.42 14.04
N HIS A 50 4.20 0.48 14.96
CA HIS A 50 4.47 0.28 16.38
C HIS A 50 4.87 -1.17 16.65
N GLY A 51 5.86 -1.37 17.52
CA GLY A 51 6.35 -2.67 17.89
C GLY A 51 7.33 -3.29 16.90
N THR A 52 7.66 -4.55 17.15
CA THR A 52 8.70 -5.28 16.41
C THR A 52 8.09 -6.48 15.71
N PRO A 53 7.68 -6.35 14.43
CA PRO A 53 7.26 -7.48 13.61
C PRO A 53 8.43 -8.47 13.41
N THR A 54 8.12 -9.67 12.94
CA THR A 54 9.13 -10.62 12.46
C THR A 54 10.02 -10.01 11.38
N GLU A 55 11.19 -10.60 11.14
CA GLU A 55 12.13 -10.12 10.10
C GLU A 55 11.46 -10.01 8.72
N SER A 56 10.57 -10.94 8.41
CA SER A 56 9.76 -10.94 7.18
C SER A 56 8.43 -11.67 7.39
N GLY A 57 7.50 -11.46 6.47
CA GLY A 57 6.22 -12.17 6.48
C GLY A 57 5.52 -12.12 5.13
N ASP A 58 4.64 -13.11 4.94
CA ASP A 58 3.72 -13.22 3.81
C ASP A 58 2.31 -13.43 4.39
N TRP A 59 1.47 -12.41 4.29
CA TRP A 59 0.18 -12.40 4.93
C TRP A 59 -0.97 -12.39 3.93
N SER A 60 -1.85 -13.35 4.09
CA SER A 60 -3.10 -13.45 3.32
C SER A 60 -4.29 -13.36 4.27
N ASP A 61 -5.20 -12.45 3.99
CA ASP A 61 -6.40 -12.19 4.80
C ASP A 61 -7.65 -12.00 3.93
N LEU A 62 -8.80 -12.17 4.54
CA LEU A 62 -10.09 -11.80 3.99
C LEU A 62 -10.46 -10.42 4.54
N LEU A 63 -10.69 -9.46 3.64
CA LEU A 63 -11.00 -8.08 4.01
C LEU A 63 -12.44 -7.73 3.64
N PHE A 64 -13.15 -7.12 4.59
CA PHE A 64 -14.48 -6.56 4.41
C PHE A 64 -14.44 -5.04 4.61
N LYS A 65 -14.92 -4.28 3.63
CA LYS A 65 -15.05 -2.82 3.74
C LYS A 65 -16.45 -2.44 4.20
N ASP A 66 -16.53 -1.82 5.37
CA ASP A 66 -17.71 -1.11 5.82
C ASP A 66 -17.68 0.32 5.23
N SER A 67 -18.50 0.56 4.23
CA SER A 67 -18.54 1.86 3.53
C SER A 67 -19.14 2.96 4.40
N SER A 68 -20.05 2.63 5.33
CA SER A 68 -20.67 3.60 6.23
C SER A 68 -19.67 4.21 7.21
N LYS A 69 -18.72 3.38 7.66
CA LYS A 69 -17.63 3.78 8.58
C LYS A 69 -16.35 4.18 7.84
N ASN A 70 -16.31 4.00 6.52
CA ASN A 70 -15.08 4.10 5.73
C ASN A 70 -13.90 3.34 6.38
N LYS A 71 -14.17 2.12 6.87
CA LYS A 71 -13.21 1.28 7.59
C LYS A 71 -13.21 -0.14 7.02
N VAL A 72 -12.04 -0.79 7.05
CA VAL A 72 -11.85 -2.17 6.59
C VAL A 72 -11.56 -3.06 7.80
N PHE A 73 -12.05 -4.29 7.75
CA PHE A 73 -11.91 -5.29 8.80
C PHE A 73 -11.34 -6.58 8.22
N VAL A 74 -10.49 -7.26 8.98
CA VAL A 74 -10.13 -8.65 8.71
C VAL A 74 -11.30 -9.53 9.19
N VAL A 75 -11.77 -10.43 8.35
CA VAL A 75 -12.88 -11.35 8.64
C VAL A 75 -12.46 -12.79 8.40
N LYS A 76 -13.13 -13.74 9.05
CA LYS A 76 -12.77 -15.17 9.00
C LYS A 76 -13.52 -15.95 7.91
N LYS A 77 -14.63 -15.40 7.39
CA LYS A 77 -15.51 -16.12 6.45
C LYS A 77 -15.70 -15.32 5.17
N GLU A 78 -15.69 -16.03 4.04
CA GLU A 78 -16.07 -15.47 2.75
C GLU A 78 -17.59 -15.18 2.73
N ARG A 79 -17.94 -14.01 2.24
CA ARG A 79 -19.33 -13.59 1.98
C ARG A 79 -19.32 -12.45 0.96
N LYS A 80 -20.48 -12.04 0.48
CA LYS A 80 -20.61 -10.90 -0.45
C LYS A 80 -19.89 -9.67 0.10
N GLY A 81 -19.04 -9.05 -0.72
CA GLY A 81 -18.26 -7.87 -0.38
C GLY A 81 -16.91 -8.13 0.30
N VAL A 82 -16.61 -9.38 0.68
CA VAL A 82 -15.30 -9.79 1.19
C VAL A 82 -14.33 -10.00 0.03
N LYS A 83 -13.10 -9.56 0.19
CA LYS A 83 -12.04 -9.68 -0.83
C LYS A 83 -10.78 -10.26 -0.23
N LYS A 84 -10.14 -11.17 -0.96
CA LYS A 84 -8.81 -11.68 -0.61
C LYS A 84 -7.77 -10.59 -0.76
N ALA A 85 -6.83 -10.52 0.18
CA ALA A 85 -5.74 -9.57 0.22
C ALA A 85 -4.44 -10.29 0.59
N ARG A 86 -3.35 -10.03 -0.14
CA ARG A 86 -2.03 -10.58 0.15
C ARG A 86 -0.97 -9.51 0.05
N LEU A 87 -0.07 -9.50 1.01
CA LEU A 87 1.15 -8.71 1.01
C LEU A 87 2.33 -9.53 1.55
N GLU A 88 3.52 -9.17 1.13
CA GLU A 88 4.79 -9.58 1.74
C GLU A 88 5.45 -8.37 2.38
N PHE A 89 6.22 -8.57 3.42
CA PHE A 89 7.03 -7.50 4.01
C PHE A 89 8.38 -8.00 4.50
N LYS A 90 9.31 -7.05 4.63
CA LYS A 90 10.59 -7.22 5.30
C LYS A 90 10.79 -6.07 6.27
N THR A 91 11.20 -6.40 7.50
CA THR A 91 11.60 -5.41 8.50
C THR A 91 13.01 -4.92 8.15
N ILE A 92 13.11 -3.62 7.89
CA ILE A 92 14.37 -2.95 7.52
C ILE A 92 15.12 -2.51 8.77
N ARG A 93 14.38 -2.02 9.76
CA ARG A 93 14.92 -1.59 11.05
C ARG A 93 13.90 -1.90 12.14
N SER A 94 14.35 -2.61 13.18
CA SER A 94 13.54 -2.95 14.35
C SER A 94 13.76 -1.94 15.47
N GLY A 95 12.73 -1.68 16.28
CA GLY A 95 12.75 -0.80 17.42
C GLY A 95 11.40 -0.75 18.12
N GLU A 96 11.20 0.23 19.00
CA GLU A 96 9.87 0.55 19.55
C GLU A 96 8.89 0.83 18.41
N ASP A 97 9.35 1.59 17.42
CA ASP A 97 8.74 1.71 16.09
C ASP A 97 9.68 1.09 15.06
N SER A 98 9.16 0.21 14.22
CA SER A 98 9.92 -0.51 13.21
C SER A 98 9.63 0.01 11.81
N LEU A 99 10.68 0.14 10.98
CA LEU A 99 10.57 0.46 9.55
C LEU A 99 10.40 -0.84 8.77
N VAL A 100 9.33 -0.96 8.02
CA VAL A 100 9.05 -2.12 7.17
C VAL A 100 8.92 -1.72 5.71
N ARG A 101 9.43 -2.56 4.81
CA ARG A 101 9.20 -2.48 3.37
C ARG A 101 8.19 -3.55 2.97
N ILE A 102 7.18 -3.18 2.21
CA ILE A 102 5.99 -3.98 1.95
C ILE A 102 5.80 -4.10 0.44
N ARG A 103 5.59 -5.32 -0.05
CA ARG A 103 5.17 -5.58 -1.42
C ARG A 103 3.71 -5.99 -1.45
N LEU A 104 2.89 -5.26 -2.21
CA LEU A 104 1.48 -5.58 -2.40
C LEU A 104 1.28 -6.54 -3.57
N HIS A 105 0.64 -7.70 -3.32
CA HIS A 105 0.12 -8.59 -4.35
C HIS A 105 -1.32 -8.25 -4.74
N THR A 106 -2.04 -7.60 -3.84
CA THR A 106 -3.39 -7.07 -4.06
C THR A 106 -3.45 -5.62 -3.61
N GLY A 107 -4.34 -4.82 -4.17
CA GLY A 107 -4.50 -3.39 -3.85
C GLY A 107 -5.87 -3.08 -3.24
N ARG A 108 -6.21 -3.64 -2.07
CA ARG A 108 -7.47 -3.37 -1.39
C ARG A 108 -7.40 -2.07 -0.60
N SER A 109 -8.56 -1.41 -0.41
CA SER A 109 -8.65 -0.22 0.44
C SER A 109 -8.06 -0.49 1.81
N HIS A 110 -7.23 0.42 2.33
CA HIS A 110 -6.58 0.35 3.64
C HIS A 110 -5.85 -0.97 3.92
N GLN A 111 -5.45 -1.72 2.89
CA GLN A 111 -4.95 -3.10 3.06
C GLN A 111 -3.78 -3.19 4.04
N ILE A 112 -2.70 -2.44 3.82
CA ILE A 112 -1.52 -2.43 4.69
C ILE A 112 -1.93 -2.08 6.13
N ARG A 113 -2.70 -1.03 6.27
CA ARG A 113 -3.15 -0.48 7.55
C ARG A 113 -3.89 -1.52 8.39
N VAL A 114 -4.88 -2.20 7.80
CA VAL A 114 -5.68 -3.20 8.53
C VAL A 114 -4.93 -4.50 8.77
N GLN A 115 -4.09 -4.97 7.82
CA GLN A 115 -3.35 -6.22 8.00
C GLN A 115 -2.28 -6.10 9.09
N PHE A 116 -1.58 -4.98 9.18
CA PHE A 116 -0.63 -4.73 10.27
C PHE A 116 -1.34 -4.51 11.61
N SER A 117 -2.37 -3.68 11.65
CA SER A 117 -3.14 -3.42 12.87
C SER A 117 -3.77 -4.70 13.45
N SER A 118 -4.32 -5.58 12.60
CA SER A 118 -4.94 -6.84 13.06
C SER A 118 -3.96 -7.81 13.73
N ARG A 119 -2.67 -7.59 13.56
CA ARG A 119 -1.59 -8.37 14.18
C ARG A 119 -0.91 -7.64 15.35
N GLY A 120 -1.46 -6.50 15.77
CA GLY A 120 -0.92 -5.72 16.88
C GLY A 120 0.20 -4.75 16.50
N PHE A 121 0.42 -4.50 15.21
CA PHE A 121 1.42 -3.57 14.70
C PHE A 121 0.78 -2.40 13.94
N PRO A 122 -0.07 -1.56 14.55
CA PRO A 122 -0.69 -0.45 13.84
C PRO A 122 0.40 0.50 13.30
N LEU A 123 0.13 1.13 12.15
CA LEU A 123 1.04 2.13 11.61
C LEU A 123 1.08 3.34 12.55
N VAL A 124 2.26 3.91 12.74
CA VAL A 124 2.45 5.16 13.47
C VAL A 124 1.60 6.25 12.80
N GLY A 125 0.81 6.98 13.59
CA GLY A 125 -0.12 8.02 13.13
C GLY A 125 -1.47 7.49 12.61
N ASP A 126 -1.70 6.18 12.57
CA ASP A 126 -2.94 5.61 12.09
C ASP A 126 -3.99 5.40 13.18
N HIS A 127 -4.56 6.51 13.67
CA HIS A 127 -5.58 6.49 14.71
C HIS A 127 -6.83 5.70 14.35
N LYS A 128 -7.18 5.63 13.07
CA LYS A 128 -8.32 4.82 12.59
C LYS A 128 -8.12 3.33 12.87
N TYR A 129 -6.88 2.87 12.86
CA TYR A 129 -6.50 1.47 13.04
C TYR A 129 -5.72 1.22 14.34
N GLY A 130 -5.79 2.12 15.30
CA GLY A 130 -5.40 1.85 16.69
C GLY A 130 -4.10 2.47 17.15
N SER A 131 -3.44 3.30 16.36
CA SER A 131 -2.34 4.12 16.85
C SER A 131 -2.84 5.13 17.89
N ARG A 132 -2.00 5.43 18.90
CA ARG A 132 -2.30 6.38 19.97
C ARG A 132 -1.22 7.44 20.17
N ASP A 133 -0.31 7.54 19.18
CA ASP A 133 0.74 8.56 19.16
C ASP A 133 0.18 9.94 18.74
N ASP A 134 1.03 10.95 18.72
CA ASP A 134 0.69 12.34 18.39
C ASP A 134 0.79 12.67 16.89
N LYS A 135 1.20 11.74 16.04
CA LYS A 135 1.26 11.93 14.60
C LYS A 135 -0.15 12.08 14.02
N LYS A 136 -0.33 12.99 13.07
CA LYS A 136 -1.64 13.30 12.50
C LYS A 136 -2.06 12.37 11.37
N GLU A 137 -1.11 11.69 10.76
CA GLU A 137 -1.31 10.89 9.54
C GLU A 137 -0.50 9.60 9.58
N PRO A 138 -1.00 8.51 8.96
CA PRO A 138 -0.28 7.25 8.90
C PRO A 138 1.09 7.43 8.24
N MET A 139 2.15 6.99 8.88
CA MET A 139 3.49 6.92 8.30
C MET A 139 3.56 5.77 7.28
N LEU A 140 3.00 6.01 6.11
CA LEU A 140 2.91 5.09 4.97
C LEU A 140 3.25 5.85 3.69
N PHE A 141 4.08 5.26 2.84
CA PHE A 141 4.53 5.91 1.62
C PHE A 141 4.71 4.88 0.49
N SER A 142 4.15 5.16 -0.69
CA SER A 142 4.38 4.37 -1.91
C SER A 142 5.79 4.62 -2.42
N CYS A 143 6.72 3.74 -2.08
CA CYS A 143 8.14 3.99 -2.31
C CYS A 143 8.64 3.52 -3.67
N CYS A 144 7.99 2.52 -4.28
CA CYS A 144 8.46 2.00 -5.56
C CYS A 144 7.31 1.41 -6.39
N ILE A 145 7.35 1.68 -7.69
CA ILE A 145 6.48 1.03 -8.67
C ILE A 145 7.35 0.51 -9.80
N THR A 146 7.18 -0.78 -10.13
CA THR A 146 7.82 -1.42 -11.29
C THR A 146 6.74 -2.02 -12.18
N PHE A 147 6.83 -1.83 -13.49
CA PHE A 147 5.89 -2.38 -14.45
C PHE A 147 6.55 -2.62 -15.81
N PRO A 148 6.08 -3.62 -16.60
CA PRO A 148 6.57 -3.86 -17.94
C PRO A 148 6.05 -2.77 -18.89
N TRP A 149 6.95 -2.20 -19.69
CA TRP A 149 6.62 -1.21 -20.70
C TRP A 149 7.49 -1.36 -21.95
N LYS A 150 6.87 -1.68 -23.08
CA LYS A 150 7.56 -1.85 -24.38
C LYS A 150 8.74 -2.82 -24.34
N GLY A 151 8.57 -3.95 -23.65
CA GLY A 151 9.57 -5.01 -23.55
C GLY A 151 10.64 -4.81 -22.48
N GLU A 152 10.56 -3.75 -21.69
CA GLU A 152 11.48 -3.47 -20.58
C GLU A 152 10.72 -3.21 -19.29
N ASP A 153 11.32 -3.53 -18.15
CA ASP A 153 10.79 -3.11 -16.85
C ASP A 153 11.16 -1.66 -16.55
N LYS A 154 10.16 -0.85 -16.28
CA LYS A 154 10.33 0.52 -15.79
C LYS A 154 10.14 0.54 -14.29
N ARG A 155 11.11 1.11 -13.58
CA ARG A 155 11.12 1.23 -12.12
C ARG A 155 11.25 2.70 -11.73
N PHE A 156 10.37 3.14 -10.83
CA PHE A 156 10.37 4.48 -10.24
C PHE A 156 10.38 4.34 -8.73
N GLU A 157 11.30 5.02 -8.07
CA GLU A 157 11.50 4.92 -6.63
C GLU A 157 11.66 6.31 -6.00
N ALA A 158 11.07 6.49 -4.82
CA ALA A 158 11.25 7.64 -3.95
C ALA A 158 11.10 7.19 -2.50
N LEU A 159 11.84 7.80 -1.59
CA LEU A 159 11.73 7.56 -0.16
C LEU A 159 11.28 8.82 0.57
N PRO A 160 10.50 8.71 1.63
CA PRO A 160 10.19 9.85 2.49
C PRO A 160 11.35 10.11 3.47
N ASP A 161 11.51 11.36 3.89
CA ASP A 161 12.60 11.79 4.79
C ASP A 161 12.69 10.97 6.10
N TRP A 162 11.58 10.45 6.57
CA TRP A 162 11.54 9.64 7.79
C TRP A 162 12.00 8.20 7.61
N ALA A 163 12.16 7.72 6.38
CA ALA A 163 12.68 6.37 6.09
C ALA A 163 14.21 6.33 5.98
N ASP A 164 14.86 7.48 5.80
CA ASP A 164 16.32 7.59 5.65
C ASP A 164 17.06 7.73 7.01
N LYS A 165 16.34 7.79 8.12
CA LYS A 165 16.88 8.04 9.48
C LYS A 165 17.09 6.77 10.27
#